data_251bfaf7265b0d92bfc79b5e4b216be1
#
_entry.id   251bfaf7265b0d92bfc79b5e4b216be1
#
_cell.length_a   1.000
_cell.length_b   1.000
_cell.length_c   1.000
_cell.angle_alpha   90.00
_cell.angle_beta   90.00
_cell.angle_gamma   90.00
#
_symmetry.space_group_name_H-M   'P 1'
#
loop_
_entity.id
_entity.type
_entity.pdbx_description
1 polymer ?
#
loop_
_entity_poly.entity_id
_entity_poly.type
_entity_poly.pdbx_seq_one_letter_code
_entity_poly.pdbx_strand_id
1 'polypeptide(L)'
;MLGLFSAAKGRAMTETEKYLFDVHGYLVIKGALSAEEVAAANAAIDHHAAKIQIRPNDLAHGSKTLEGKTGRGDLGGILTWEKPHCEVFRQMVVHPNITPYLEELLGPGFRLEGLGIITMEKGAEGFWFHEGGTPYDRSRFYHYHNGRMYCGMTNVAVQLTDVGPGEGGFACLPGSHKANYACPGEIRLYEAHQECFAQIPAKAGDAILFAECLMHGALPWEGKHQRRSVINRYNSGVVAEGLMGTYTQPPFYAELTEAQQAVISAPRYRHEFAKDEEVRTTIAARAKG
;
A
#
# COMPACT_ATOMS: atom_id res chain seq x y z
N MET A 1 23.05 -19.41 -11.84
CA MET A 1 22.12 -19.25 -12.96
C MET A 1 21.33 -17.98 -12.74
N LEU A 2 21.85 -16.86 -13.27
CA LEU A 2 21.14 -15.57 -13.34
C LEU A 2 20.40 -15.59 -14.68
N GLY A 3 19.12 -15.85 -14.64
CA GLY A 3 18.34 -15.91 -15.84
C GLY A 3 16.87 -15.70 -15.61
N LEU A 4 16.37 -14.62 -16.21
CA LEU A 4 15.02 -14.48 -16.68
C LEU A 4 13.96 -13.98 -15.68
N PHE A 5 14.03 -12.71 -15.34
CA PHE A 5 12.79 -11.95 -15.26
C PHE A 5 12.85 -10.84 -16.32
N SER A 6 12.35 -11.16 -17.51
CA SER A 6 11.96 -10.15 -18.49
C SER A 6 10.78 -9.41 -17.89
N ALA A 7 11.03 -8.22 -17.37
CA ALA A 7 9.98 -7.33 -16.91
C ALA A 7 9.15 -6.92 -18.13
N ALA A 8 8.06 -7.64 -18.39
CA ALA A 8 6.99 -7.08 -19.17
C ALA A 8 6.57 -5.80 -18.43
N LYS A 9 6.67 -4.64 -19.06
CA LYS A 9 6.18 -3.38 -18.53
C LYS A 9 4.71 -3.60 -18.14
N GLY A 10 4.38 -3.46 -16.86
CA GLY A 10 3.00 -3.50 -16.40
C GLY A 10 2.19 -2.46 -17.19
N ARG A 11 0.92 -2.75 -17.42
CA ARG A 11 0.06 -1.84 -18.16
C ARG A 11 -0.28 -0.61 -17.32
N ALA A 12 -0.43 0.53 -17.97
CA ALA A 12 -0.97 1.74 -17.35
C ALA A 12 -2.40 1.51 -16.82
N MET A 13 -2.78 2.30 -15.82
CA MET A 13 -4.13 2.35 -15.29
C MET A 13 -5.11 2.77 -16.39
N THR A 14 -6.16 1.98 -16.60
CA THR A 14 -7.20 2.27 -17.60
C THR A 14 -8.14 3.36 -17.13
N GLU A 15 -8.86 4.00 -18.05
CA GLU A 15 -9.89 5.01 -17.70
C GLU A 15 -10.99 4.44 -16.79
N THR A 16 -11.36 3.18 -16.98
CA THR A 16 -12.31 2.49 -16.08
C THR A 16 -11.72 2.33 -14.67
N GLU A 17 -10.48 1.96 -14.54
CA GLU A 17 -9.80 1.83 -13.24
C GLU A 17 -9.63 3.19 -12.56
N LYS A 18 -9.30 4.24 -13.31
CA LYS A 18 -9.25 5.61 -12.81
C LYS A 18 -10.61 6.03 -12.24
N TYR A 19 -11.68 5.81 -13.00
CA TYR A 19 -13.03 6.11 -12.55
C TYR A 19 -13.41 5.34 -11.28
N LEU A 20 -13.13 4.03 -11.24
CA LEU A 20 -13.44 3.20 -10.07
C LEU A 20 -12.60 3.58 -8.86
N PHE A 21 -11.32 3.92 -9.04
CA PHE A 21 -10.48 4.41 -7.95
C PHE A 21 -10.98 5.77 -7.44
N ASP A 22 -11.33 6.69 -8.34
CA ASP A 22 -11.91 7.98 -7.94
C ASP A 22 -13.20 7.81 -7.14
N VAL A 23 -14.08 6.88 -7.55
CA VAL A 23 -15.34 6.64 -6.84
C VAL A 23 -15.12 5.96 -5.49
N HIS A 24 -14.29 4.91 -5.45
CA HIS A 24 -14.18 4.02 -4.29
C HIS A 24 -13.01 4.34 -3.37
N GLY A 25 -11.92 4.93 -3.88
CA GLY A 25 -10.66 5.14 -3.16
C GLY A 25 -9.76 3.91 -3.11
N TYR A 26 -10.13 2.83 -3.79
CA TYR A 26 -9.34 1.60 -3.91
C TYR A 26 -9.55 0.87 -5.25
N LEU A 27 -8.61 -0.01 -5.57
CA LEU A 27 -8.70 -0.99 -6.66
C LEU A 27 -8.12 -2.33 -6.24
N VAL A 28 -8.53 -3.40 -6.92
CA VAL A 28 -7.87 -4.72 -6.79
C VAL A 28 -7.15 -5.04 -8.10
N ILE A 29 -5.84 -5.08 -8.05
CA ILE A 29 -4.97 -5.50 -9.15
C ILE A 29 -4.90 -7.02 -9.10
N LYS A 30 -5.62 -7.68 -10.00
CA LYS A 30 -5.69 -9.14 -10.05
C LYS A 30 -4.40 -9.74 -10.56
N GLY A 31 -3.91 -10.78 -9.87
CA GLY A 31 -2.69 -11.49 -10.26
C GLY A 31 -1.47 -10.56 -10.34
N ALA A 32 -1.37 -9.61 -9.42
CA ALA A 32 -0.24 -8.69 -9.35
C ALA A 32 1.09 -9.45 -9.20
N LEU A 33 1.10 -10.50 -8.38
CA LEU A 33 2.22 -11.43 -8.22
C LEU A 33 1.91 -12.77 -8.88
N SER A 34 2.96 -13.41 -9.38
CA SER A 34 2.88 -14.80 -9.85
C SER A 34 2.77 -15.80 -8.69
N ALA A 35 2.38 -17.03 -9.00
CA ALA A 35 2.31 -18.12 -8.02
C ALA A 35 3.67 -18.41 -7.38
N GLU A 36 4.75 -18.29 -8.15
CA GLU A 36 6.13 -18.51 -7.69
C GLU A 36 6.55 -17.40 -6.71
N GLU A 37 6.20 -16.14 -6.98
CA GLU A 37 6.48 -15.02 -6.08
C GLU A 37 5.69 -15.14 -4.78
N VAL A 38 4.43 -15.54 -4.85
CA VAL A 38 3.60 -15.83 -3.67
C VAL A 38 4.21 -16.97 -2.84
N ALA A 39 4.62 -18.06 -3.49
CA ALA A 39 5.26 -19.20 -2.82
C ALA A 39 6.57 -18.78 -2.13
N ALA A 40 7.42 -18.00 -2.82
CA ALA A 40 8.68 -17.50 -2.27
C ALA A 40 8.46 -16.60 -1.05
N ALA A 41 7.45 -15.70 -1.11
CA ALA A 41 7.10 -14.83 0.01
C ALA A 41 6.58 -15.62 1.21
N ASN A 42 5.71 -16.61 0.99
CA ASN A 42 5.22 -17.49 2.05
C ASN A 42 6.34 -18.32 2.68
N ALA A 43 7.24 -18.90 1.88
CA ALA A 43 8.39 -19.64 2.38
C ALA A 43 9.32 -18.77 3.25
N ALA A 44 9.53 -17.51 2.84
CA ALA A 44 10.31 -16.56 3.63
C ALA A 44 9.63 -16.21 4.96
N ILE A 45 8.30 -16.08 4.99
CA ILE A 45 7.52 -15.86 6.22
C ILE A 45 7.61 -17.10 7.13
N ASP A 46 7.45 -18.30 6.57
CA ASP A 46 7.53 -19.54 7.33
C ASP A 46 8.93 -19.71 7.99
N HIS A 47 9.99 -19.37 7.25
CA HIS A 47 11.36 -19.39 7.78
C HIS A 47 11.53 -18.41 8.96
N HIS A 48 10.83 -17.30 8.96
CA HIS A 48 10.90 -16.27 10.00
C HIS A 48 9.69 -16.30 10.95
N ALA A 49 8.89 -17.36 10.97
CA ALA A 49 7.65 -17.42 11.75
C ALA A 49 7.85 -17.11 13.25
N ALA A 50 9.02 -17.53 13.82
CA ALA A 50 9.35 -17.23 15.21
C ALA A 50 9.54 -15.72 15.50
N LYS A 51 9.69 -14.87 14.48
CA LYS A 51 9.82 -13.42 14.61
C LYS A 51 8.47 -12.70 14.55
N ILE A 52 7.37 -13.40 14.28
CA ILE A 52 6.03 -12.82 14.28
C ILE A 52 5.69 -12.33 15.69
N GLN A 53 5.40 -11.05 15.80
CA GLN A 53 5.01 -10.42 17.06
C GLN A 53 3.48 -10.35 17.11
N ILE A 54 2.89 -11.16 17.98
CA ILE A 54 1.43 -11.08 18.22
C ILE A 54 1.17 -9.84 19.08
N ARG A 55 0.37 -8.94 18.56
CA ARG A 55 -0.02 -7.72 19.27
C ARG A 55 -0.96 -8.05 20.43
N PRO A 56 -1.01 -7.16 21.46
CA PRO A 56 -2.13 -7.18 22.39
C PRO A 56 -3.46 -7.13 21.62
N ASN A 57 -4.50 -7.72 22.19
CA ASN A 57 -5.84 -7.71 21.61
C ASN A 57 -6.53 -6.37 21.91
N ASP A 58 -6.07 -5.28 21.31
CA ASP A 58 -6.48 -3.90 21.57
C ASP A 58 -6.83 -3.08 20.32
N LEU A 59 -6.71 -3.68 19.13
CA LEU A 59 -6.97 -3.00 17.87
C LEU A 59 -8.46 -2.76 17.58
N ALA A 60 -9.34 -3.51 18.23
CA ALA A 60 -10.78 -3.31 18.14
C ALA A 60 -11.26 -2.04 18.89
N HIS A 61 -10.40 -1.44 19.74
CA HIS A 61 -10.72 -0.24 20.54
C HIS A 61 -12.04 -0.37 21.33
N GLY A 62 -12.34 -1.57 21.85
CA GLY A 62 -13.56 -1.86 22.59
C GLY A 62 -14.80 -2.09 21.75
N SER A 63 -14.68 -2.10 20.42
CA SER A 63 -15.78 -2.48 19.53
C SER A 63 -16.16 -3.94 19.72
N LYS A 64 -17.44 -4.20 19.99
CA LYS A 64 -17.98 -5.57 20.14
C LYS A 64 -18.03 -6.33 18.82
N THR A 65 -18.13 -5.63 17.71
CA THR A 65 -18.22 -6.23 16.37
C THR A 65 -16.85 -6.54 15.77
N LEU A 66 -15.79 -5.92 16.29
CA LEU A 66 -14.41 -6.13 15.86
C LEU A 66 -13.60 -6.97 16.86
N GLU A 67 -14.17 -7.33 18.00
CA GLU A 67 -13.51 -8.19 18.99
C GLU A 67 -13.04 -9.51 18.40
N GLY A 68 -11.94 -10.02 18.92
CA GLY A 68 -11.39 -11.33 18.60
C GLY A 68 -10.84 -12.03 19.81
N LYS A 69 -10.41 -13.26 19.62
CA LYS A 69 -9.81 -14.09 20.69
C LYS A 69 -8.30 -13.85 20.81
N THR A 70 -7.69 -13.37 19.73
CA THR A 70 -6.24 -13.12 19.64
C THR A 70 -5.98 -11.82 18.88
N GLY A 71 -4.86 -11.17 19.13
CA GLY A 71 -4.39 -10.07 18.31
C GLY A 71 -3.83 -10.55 16.96
N ARG A 72 -3.61 -9.62 16.06
CA ARG A 72 -2.91 -9.90 14.80
C ARG A 72 -1.42 -10.07 15.02
N GLY A 73 -0.75 -10.78 14.13
CA GLY A 73 0.70 -10.86 14.08
C GLY A 73 1.28 -9.79 13.14
N ASP A 74 2.32 -9.10 13.60
CA ASP A 74 3.10 -8.15 12.81
C ASP A 74 4.51 -8.70 12.59
N LEU A 75 5.05 -8.54 11.37
CA LEU A 75 6.39 -8.99 11.01
C LEU A 75 7.07 -7.92 10.14
N GLY A 76 8.12 -7.33 10.68
CA GLY A 76 8.89 -6.26 10.04
C GLY A 76 10.29 -6.67 9.63
N GLY A 77 11.07 -5.69 9.12
CA GLY A 77 12.47 -5.88 8.75
C GLY A 77 12.70 -6.74 7.50
N ILE A 78 11.64 -7.03 6.73
CA ILE A 78 11.64 -8.01 5.64
C ILE A 78 12.65 -7.71 4.51
N LEU A 79 13.04 -6.45 4.32
CA LEU A 79 14.07 -6.08 3.34
C LEU A 79 15.50 -6.35 3.83
N THR A 80 15.67 -6.55 5.15
CA THR A 80 16.97 -6.81 5.78
C THR A 80 17.23 -8.29 6.05
N TRP A 81 16.28 -9.14 5.73
CA TRP A 81 16.48 -10.58 5.90
C TRP A 81 17.63 -11.08 5.03
N GLU A 82 18.20 -12.21 5.40
CA GLU A 82 19.23 -12.90 4.63
C GLU A 82 18.66 -13.39 3.28
N LYS A 83 19.52 -13.45 2.25
CA LYS A 83 19.15 -14.06 0.97
C LYS A 83 18.94 -15.57 1.13
N PRO A 84 17.96 -16.14 0.42
CA PRO A 84 17.13 -15.51 -0.62
C PRO A 84 15.86 -14.83 -0.09
N HIS A 85 15.58 -14.87 1.22
CA HIS A 85 14.30 -14.49 1.82
C HIS A 85 13.90 -13.02 1.65
N CYS A 86 14.86 -12.10 1.55
CA CYS A 86 14.57 -10.69 1.30
C CYS A 86 14.23 -10.37 -0.18
N GLU A 87 14.64 -11.22 -1.11
CA GLU A 87 14.65 -10.87 -2.54
C GLU A 87 13.25 -10.61 -3.11
N VAL A 88 12.29 -11.46 -2.79
CA VAL A 88 10.89 -11.30 -3.23
C VAL A 88 10.27 -10.00 -2.71
N PHE A 89 10.57 -9.60 -1.47
CA PHE A 89 10.05 -8.36 -0.89
C PHE A 89 10.73 -7.11 -1.48
N ARG A 90 12.04 -7.20 -1.78
CA ARG A 90 12.77 -6.14 -2.51
C ARG A 90 12.22 -5.96 -3.93
N GLN A 91 11.80 -7.04 -4.60
CA GLN A 91 11.14 -6.99 -5.90
C GLN A 91 9.76 -6.34 -5.81
N MET A 92 8.97 -6.65 -4.77
CA MET A 92 7.65 -6.05 -4.56
C MET A 92 7.68 -4.52 -4.46
N VAL A 93 8.78 -3.93 -3.98
CA VAL A 93 8.91 -2.47 -3.83
C VAL A 93 8.73 -1.71 -5.16
N VAL A 94 9.11 -2.32 -6.28
CA VAL A 94 9.00 -1.76 -7.64
C VAL A 94 8.40 -2.77 -8.61
N HIS A 95 7.42 -3.53 -8.14
CA HIS A 95 6.83 -4.60 -8.96
C HIS A 95 6.21 -4.05 -10.25
N PRO A 96 6.54 -4.61 -11.44
CA PRO A 96 6.13 -4.06 -12.73
C PRO A 96 4.60 -3.96 -12.91
N ASN A 97 3.83 -4.87 -12.31
CA ASN A 97 2.37 -4.83 -12.36
C ASN A 97 1.74 -3.81 -11.37
N ILE A 98 2.51 -3.21 -10.47
CA ILE A 98 2.04 -2.27 -9.44
C ILE A 98 2.56 -0.85 -9.71
N THR A 99 3.82 -0.73 -10.11
CA THR A 99 4.51 0.55 -10.34
C THR A 99 3.71 1.54 -11.22
N PRO A 100 3.10 1.14 -12.36
CA PRO A 100 2.35 2.08 -13.19
C PRO A 100 1.13 2.72 -12.51
N TYR A 101 0.52 2.01 -11.57
CA TYR A 101 -0.59 2.54 -10.76
C TYR A 101 -0.09 3.58 -9.75
N LEU A 102 1.07 3.31 -9.13
CA LEU A 102 1.70 4.26 -8.20
C LEU A 102 2.17 5.54 -8.94
N GLU A 103 2.70 5.41 -10.15
CA GLU A 103 3.07 6.57 -10.98
C GLU A 103 1.87 7.43 -11.37
N GLU A 104 0.72 6.81 -11.65
CA GLU A 104 -0.52 7.54 -11.94
C GLU A 104 -1.02 8.35 -10.73
N LEU A 105 -0.97 7.76 -9.53
CA LEU A 105 -1.55 8.35 -8.32
C LEU A 105 -0.58 9.31 -7.60
N LEU A 106 0.69 8.96 -7.52
CA LEU A 106 1.72 9.67 -6.75
C LEU A 106 2.65 10.53 -7.61
N GLY A 107 2.63 10.30 -8.92
CA GLY A 107 3.56 10.90 -9.86
C GLY A 107 4.91 10.20 -9.93
N PRO A 108 5.73 10.59 -10.91
CA PRO A 108 7.07 10.03 -11.08
C PRO A 108 7.95 10.34 -9.87
N GLY A 109 8.77 9.35 -9.49
CA GLY A 109 9.67 9.48 -8.36
C GLY A 109 9.01 9.29 -7.00
N PHE A 110 7.86 8.60 -6.95
CA PHE A 110 7.28 8.12 -5.70
C PHE A 110 8.31 7.32 -4.89
N ARG A 111 8.09 7.22 -3.58
CA ARG A 111 9.00 6.55 -2.66
C ARG A 111 8.27 5.64 -1.69
N LEU A 112 8.98 4.60 -1.22
CA LEU A 112 8.51 3.74 -0.15
C LEU A 112 8.65 4.47 1.19
N GLU A 113 7.57 4.55 1.93
CA GLU A 113 7.54 5.15 3.27
C GLU A 113 7.68 4.09 4.36
N GLY A 114 7.10 2.93 4.12
CA GLY A 114 7.17 1.81 5.04
C GLY A 114 6.60 0.53 4.46
N LEU A 115 6.96 -0.59 5.08
CA LEU A 115 6.39 -1.89 4.73
C LEU A 115 6.42 -2.84 5.93
N GLY A 116 5.55 -3.83 5.87
CA GLY A 116 5.47 -4.90 6.86
C GLY A 116 4.49 -5.99 6.46
N ILE A 117 4.52 -7.09 7.17
CA ILE A 117 3.60 -8.19 6.98
C ILE A 117 2.63 -8.20 8.13
N ILE A 118 1.37 -8.40 7.81
CA ILE A 118 0.28 -8.64 8.75
C ILE A 118 -0.14 -10.10 8.61
N THR A 119 -0.24 -10.81 9.73
CA THR A 119 -0.80 -12.15 9.81
C THR A 119 -2.01 -12.17 10.73
N MET A 120 -3.01 -12.96 10.39
CA MET A 120 -4.20 -13.15 11.25
C MET A 120 -4.54 -14.63 11.31
N GLU A 121 -4.53 -15.20 12.50
CA GLU A 121 -5.05 -16.53 12.76
C GLU A 121 -6.57 -16.50 12.91
N LYS A 122 -7.22 -17.63 12.72
CA LYS A 122 -8.67 -17.71 12.94
C LYS A 122 -9.05 -17.20 14.32
N GLY A 123 -9.98 -16.27 14.37
CA GLY A 123 -10.41 -15.59 15.58
C GLY A 123 -9.54 -14.40 15.98
N ALA A 124 -8.60 -13.99 15.14
CA ALA A 124 -7.90 -12.72 15.36
C ALA A 124 -8.88 -11.55 15.27
N GLU A 125 -8.70 -10.58 16.18
CA GLU A 125 -9.51 -9.36 16.21
C GLU A 125 -9.44 -8.57 14.92
N GLY A 126 -10.45 -7.76 14.65
CA GLY A 126 -10.43 -6.75 13.61
C GLY A 126 -9.56 -5.55 14.00
N PHE A 127 -9.59 -4.56 13.15
CA PHE A 127 -8.93 -3.29 13.37
C PHE A 127 -9.96 -2.18 13.11
N TRP A 128 -10.15 -1.28 14.09
CA TRP A 128 -11.08 -0.17 13.95
C TRP A 128 -10.82 0.63 12.68
N PHE A 129 -11.88 1.20 12.11
CA PHE A 129 -11.78 1.93 10.86
C PHE A 129 -11.22 3.33 11.11
N HIS A 130 -10.05 3.58 10.60
CA HIS A 130 -9.31 4.83 10.74
C HIS A 130 -9.26 5.61 9.42
N GLU A 131 -8.67 6.81 9.44
CA GLU A 131 -8.64 7.77 8.35
C GLU A 131 -10.03 8.30 7.92
N GLY A 132 -10.26 8.64 6.64
CA GLY A 132 -11.55 9.06 6.10
C GLY A 132 -11.60 10.50 5.60
N GLY A 133 -10.56 11.04 5.01
CA GLY A 133 -10.55 12.35 4.32
C GLY A 133 -10.62 13.60 5.21
N THR A 134 -11.14 13.48 6.43
CA THR A 134 -11.30 14.57 7.39
C THR A 134 -10.84 14.15 8.79
N PRO A 135 -9.99 14.96 9.48
CA PRO A 135 -9.42 16.23 9.02
C PRO A 135 -8.41 16.06 7.88
N TYR A 136 -8.20 17.10 7.09
CA TYR A 136 -7.21 17.10 6.02
C TYR A 136 -5.80 16.90 6.55
N ASP A 137 -5.08 15.94 6.00
CA ASP A 137 -3.67 15.67 6.28
C ASP A 137 -2.82 15.91 5.01
N ARG A 138 -1.70 16.61 5.16
CA ARG A 138 -0.82 16.98 4.05
C ARG A 138 -0.08 15.81 3.43
N SER A 139 0.02 14.70 4.13
CA SER A 139 0.68 13.47 3.67
C SER A 139 -0.32 12.40 3.22
N ARG A 140 -1.60 12.53 3.63
CA ARG A 140 -2.68 11.54 3.44
C ARG A 140 -3.92 12.21 2.88
N PHE A 141 -3.92 12.49 1.59
CA PHE A 141 -5.00 13.22 0.92
C PHE A 141 -5.39 12.57 -0.41
N TYR A 142 -6.54 12.98 -0.90
CA TYR A 142 -6.97 12.75 -2.28
C TYR A 142 -7.49 14.06 -2.85
N HIS A 143 -7.00 14.43 -4.04
CA HIS A 143 -7.50 15.57 -4.79
C HIS A 143 -7.64 15.23 -6.27
N TYR A 144 -8.69 15.76 -6.89
CA TYR A 144 -8.82 15.80 -8.35
C TYR A 144 -8.64 17.24 -8.80
N HIS A 145 -7.66 17.47 -9.67
CA HIS A 145 -7.36 18.79 -10.19
C HIS A 145 -6.80 18.69 -11.61
N ASN A 146 -7.26 19.58 -12.50
CA ASN A 146 -6.80 19.65 -13.90
C ASN A 146 -6.81 18.30 -14.64
N GLY A 147 -7.88 17.52 -14.49
CA GLY A 147 -8.02 16.24 -15.20
C GLY A 147 -7.21 15.08 -14.62
N ARG A 148 -6.63 15.23 -13.44
CA ARG A 148 -5.77 14.22 -12.82
C ARG A 148 -6.08 14.02 -11.33
N MET A 149 -5.92 12.78 -10.87
CA MET A 149 -5.92 12.43 -9.45
C MET A 149 -4.54 12.71 -8.83
N TYR A 150 -4.55 13.19 -7.60
CA TYR A 150 -3.37 13.38 -6.76
C TYR A 150 -3.64 12.73 -5.41
N CYS A 151 -2.83 11.76 -5.05
CA CYS A 151 -2.90 11.10 -3.76
C CYS A 151 -1.71 11.49 -2.89
N GLY A 152 -1.95 11.59 -1.60
CA GLY A 152 -0.91 11.45 -0.58
C GLY A 152 -0.50 9.99 -0.43
N MET A 153 -0.21 9.55 0.79
CA MET A 153 0.16 8.14 1.04
C MET A 153 -0.83 7.20 0.37
N THR A 154 -0.29 6.24 -0.34
CA THR A 154 -1.03 5.20 -1.07
C THR A 154 -0.47 3.84 -0.68
N ASN A 155 -1.35 2.94 -0.32
CA ASN A 155 -0.98 1.61 0.15
C ASN A 155 -1.21 0.55 -0.93
N VAL A 156 -0.38 -0.46 -0.88
CA VAL A 156 -0.53 -1.69 -1.66
C VAL A 156 -0.51 -2.87 -0.69
N ALA A 157 -1.68 -3.46 -0.47
CA ALA A 157 -1.83 -4.66 0.35
C ALA A 157 -1.81 -5.91 -0.54
N VAL A 158 -0.65 -6.53 -0.67
CA VAL A 158 -0.48 -7.78 -1.44
C VAL A 158 -0.97 -8.95 -0.59
N GLN A 159 -1.94 -9.70 -1.11
CA GLN A 159 -2.45 -10.89 -0.42
C GLN A 159 -1.58 -12.10 -0.77
N LEU A 160 -1.06 -12.77 0.25
CA LEU A 160 -0.24 -13.99 0.08
C LEU A 160 -1.05 -15.27 0.34
N THR A 161 -2.28 -15.12 0.82
CA THR A 161 -3.27 -16.18 1.03
C THR A 161 -4.62 -15.69 0.54
N ASP A 162 -5.51 -16.61 0.19
CA ASP A 162 -6.86 -16.28 -0.25
C ASP A 162 -7.65 -15.59 0.88
N VAL A 163 -8.51 -14.68 0.51
CA VAL A 163 -9.50 -14.04 1.39
C VAL A 163 -10.84 -14.16 0.70
N GLY A 164 -11.69 -15.04 1.21
CA GLY A 164 -13.02 -15.27 0.67
C GLY A 164 -14.06 -14.26 1.19
N PRO A 165 -15.23 -14.18 0.52
CA PRO A 165 -16.33 -13.39 1.02
C PRO A 165 -16.76 -13.82 2.44
N GLY A 166 -16.87 -12.86 3.37
CA GLY A 166 -17.28 -13.10 4.75
C GLY A 166 -16.19 -13.67 5.66
N GLU A 167 -14.98 -13.91 5.17
CA GLU A 167 -13.87 -14.39 6.02
C GLU A 167 -13.19 -13.29 6.83
N GLY A 168 -13.59 -12.02 6.65
CA GLY A 168 -12.98 -10.89 7.35
C GLY A 168 -11.77 -10.29 6.60
N GLY A 169 -10.78 -9.80 7.36
CA GLY A 169 -9.61 -9.15 6.77
C GLY A 169 -9.88 -7.71 6.30
N PHE A 170 -9.18 -7.24 5.27
CA PHE A 170 -9.29 -5.85 4.82
C PHE A 170 -10.72 -5.46 4.46
N ALA A 171 -11.17 -4.35 5.02
CA ALA A 171 -12.44 -3.72 4.69
C ALA A 171 -12.28 -2.20 4.69
N CYS A 172 -13.16 -1.50 3.98
CA CYS A 172 -13.14 -0.05 3.87
C CYS A 172 -14.55 0.51 3.71
N LEU A 173 -14.68 1.83 3.91
CA LEU A 173 -15.88 2.60 3.59
C LEU A 173 -15.64 3.30 2.22
N PRO A 174 -16.14 2.73 1.11
CA PRO A 174 -15.91 3.28 -0.22
C PRO A 174 -16.35 4.75 -0.34
N GLY A 175 -15.52 5.59 -0.97
CA GLY A 175 -15.81 7.02 -1.14
C GLY A 175 -15.40 7.90 0.04
N SER A 176 -15.07 7.34 1.19
CA SER A 176 -14.72 8.10 2.40
C SER A 176 -13.43 8.92 2.29
N HIS A 177 -12.56 8.61 1.33
CA HIS A 177 -11.36 9.41 1.02
C HIS A 177 -11.68 10.84 0.55
N LYS A 178 -12.94 11.10 0.20
CA LYS A 178 -13.48 12.40 -0.21
C LYS A 178 -14.50 12.96 0.78
N ALA A 179 -14.65 12.36 1.96
CA ALA A 179 -15.63 12.80 2.95
C ALA A 179 -15.25 14.18 3.51
N ASN A 180 -16.24 15.08 3.54
CA ASN A 180 -16.08 16.44 4.04
C ASN A 180 -16.44 16.57 5.54
N TYR A 181 -16.97 15.53 6.14
CA TYR A 181 -17.38 15.50 7.54
C TYR A 181 -16.62 14.42 8.29
N ALA A 182 -16.32 14.69 9.56
CA ALA A 182 -15.73 13.70 10.44
C ALA A 182 -16.68 12.52 10.63
N CYS A 183 -16.14 11.30 10.55
CA CYS A 183 -16.94 10.10 10.74
C CYS A 183 -17.29 9.89 12.21
N PRO A 184 -18.56 9.63 12.56
CA PRO A 184 -18.98 9.27 13.91
C PRO A 184 -18.25 8.04 14.46
N GLY A 185 -18.04 8.02 15.79
CA GLY A 185 -17.29 6.96 16.47
C GLY A 185 -17.89 5.56 16.29
N GLU A 186 -19.20 5.44 16.39
CA GLU A 186 -19.92 4.17 16.23
C GLU A 186 -19.77 3.57 14.82
N ILE A 187 -19.60 4.42 13.78
CA ILE A 187 -19.32 3.96 12.43
C ILE A 187 -17.86 3.47 12.35
N ARG A 188 -16.91 4.21 12.93
CA ARG A 188 -15.49 3.81 12.98
C ARG A 188 -15.27 2.51 13.74
N LEU A 189 -16.10 2.24 14.72
CA LEU A 189 -16.09 1.01 15.51
C LEU A 189 -16.88 -0.13 14.84
N TYR A 190 -17.41 0.10 13.63
CA TYR A 190 -18.23 -0.88 12.92
C TYR A 190 -19.48 -1.34 13.70
N GLU A 191 -19.98 -0.50 14.61
CA GLU A 191 -21.16 -0.77 15.44
C GLU A 191 -22.46 -0.22 14.83
N ALA A 192 -22.34 0.70 13.85
CA ALA A 192 -23.46 1.25 13.09
C ALA A 192 -23.13 1.29 11.59
N HIS A 193 -24.17 1.25 10.75
CA HIS A 193 -24.07 1.39 9.30
C HIS A 193 -23.08 0.41 8.64
N GLN A 194 -23.06 -0.83 9.11
CA GLN A 194 -22.17 -1.88 8.59
C GLN A 194 -22.38 -2.14 7.09
N GLU A 195 -23.60 -1.93 6.60
CA GLU A 195 -23.97 -2.06 5.19
C GLU A 195 -23.24 -1.10 4.25
N CYS A 196 -22.66 -0.01 4.77
CA CYS A 196 -21.88 0.95 4.00
C CYS A 196 -20.44 0.49 3.77
N PHE A 197 -19.98 -0.51 4.50
CA PHE A 197 -18.62 -1.03 4.38
C PHE A 197 -18.52 -2.16 3.35
N ALA A 198 -17.39 -2.21 2.68
CA ALA A 198 -17.03 -3.28 1.77
C ALA A 198 -15.87 -4.09 2.35
N GLN A 199 -16.10 -5.38 2.64
CA GLN A 199 -15.02 -6.35 2.79
C GLN A 199 -14.50 -6.67 1.39
N ILE A 200 -13.18 -6.72 1.20
CA ILE A 200 -12.57 -6.88 -0.12
C ILE A 200 -11.99 -8.29 -0.28
N PRO A 201 -12.73 -9.22 -0.92
CA PRO A 201 -12.21 -10.54 -1.23
C PRO A 201 -11.07 -10.46 -2.25
N ALA A 202 -10.04 -11.27 -2.05
CA ALA A 202 -8.89 -11.31 -2.95
C ALA A 202 -8.26 -12.71 -2.96
N LYS A 203 -7.61 -13.05 -4.06
CA LYS A 203 -6.82 -14.28 -4.18
C LYS A 203 -5.37 -14.02 -3.79
N ALA A 204 -4.67 -15.08 -3.42
CA ALA A 204 -3.22 -15.04 -3.29
C ALA A 204 -2.59 -14.53 -4.60
N GLY A 205 -1.72 -13.52 -4.49
CA GLY A 205 -1.16 -12.79 -5.62
C GLY A 205 -1.92 -11.54 -6.05
N ASP A 206 -3.15 -11.31 -5.60
CA ASP A 206 -3.85 -10.04 -5.82
C ASP A 206 -3.26 -8.93 -4.93
N ALA A 207 -3.29 -7.70 -5.41
CA ALA A 207 -2.90 -6.52 -4.64
C ALA A 207 -4.08 -5.55 -4.51
N ILE A 208 -4.40 -5.15 -3.29
CA ILE A 208 -5.38 -4.10 -3.01
C ILE A 208 -4.62 -2.77 -2.92
N LEU A 209 -4.84 -1.91 -3.91
CA LEU A 209 -4.30 -0.55 -3.98
C LEU A 209 -5.33 0.41 -3.40
N PHE A 210 -4.97 1.24 -2.42
CA PHE A 210 -5.90 2.19 -1.83
C PHE A 210 -5.20 3.46 -1.31
N ALA A 211 -5.92 4.59 -1.38
CA ALA A 211 -5.47 5.84 -0.77
C ALA A 211 -5.49 5.69 0.77
N GLU A 212 -4.44 6.13 1.47
CA GLU A 212 -4.40 6.07 2.94
C GLU A 212 -5.57 6.82 3.57
N CYS A 213 -5.99 7.95 2.99
CA CYS A 213 -7.15 8.71 3.45
C CYS A 213 -8.52 8.02 3.21
N LEU A 214 -8.56 6.84 2.57
CA LEU A 214 -9.76 6.00 2.57
C LEU A 214 -9.96 5.43 3.98
N MET A 215 -11.14 5.58 4.56
CA MET A 215 -11.44 4.92 5.82
C MET A 215 -11.36 3.41 5.65
N HIS A 216 -10.42 2.81 6.34
CA HIS A 216 -10.13 1.39 6.21
C HIS A 216 -9.77 0.76 7.55
N GLY A 217 -9.87 -0.53 7.60
CA GLY A 217 -9.59 -1.33 8.78
C GLY A 217 -9.54 -2.81 8.44
N ALA A 218 -9.80 -3.66 9.42
CA ALA A 218 -9.94 -5.08 9.20
C ALA A 218 -11.12 -5.63 10.00
N LEU A 219 -11.90 -6.50 9.38
CA LEU A 219 -12.88 -7.33 10.08
C LEU A 219 -12.17 -8.51 10.75
N PRO A 220 -12.71 -9.06 11.86
CA PRO A 220 -12.19 -10.25 12.51
C PRO A 220 -11.99 -11.38 11.51
N TRP A 221 -10.92 -12.14 11.67
CA TRP A 221 -10.59 -13.21 10.73
C TRP A 221 -11.28 -14.52 11.09
N GLU A 222 -12.11 -15.00 10.17
CA GLU A 222 -12.88 -16.25 10.30
C GLU A 222 -12.41 -17.35 9.32
N GLY A 223 -11.46 -17.04 8.46
CA GLY A 223 -10.90 -18.01 7.51
C GLY A 223 -10.21 -19.18 8.20
N LYS A 224 -10.13 -20.33 7.53
CA LYS A 224 -9.59 -21.57 8.09
C LYS A 224 -8.06 -21.63 8.13
N HIS A 225 -7.39 -20.74 7.39
CA HIS A 225 -5.93 -20.65 7.31
C HIS A 225 -5.46 -19.32 7.87
N GLN A 226 -4.15 -19.19 8.13
CA GLN A 226 -3.56 -17.93 8.48
C GLN A 226 -3.67 -16.95 7.30
N ARG A 227 -4.31 -15.80 7.50
CA ARG A 227 -4.26 -14.71 6.53
C ARG A 227 -2.88 -14.06 6.55
N ARG A 228 -2.30 -13.79 5.38
CA ARG A 228 -1.02 -13.11 5.21
C ARG A 228 -1.14 -12.00 4.18
N SER A 229 -0.74 -10.79 4.56
CA SER A 229 -0.71 -9.63 3.68
C SER A 229 0.58 -8.85 3.86
N VAL A 230 1.22 -8.47 2.76
CA VAL A 230 2.33 -7.50 2.76
C VAL A 230 1.75 -6.13 2.50
N ILE A 231 1.95 -5.20 3.42
CA ILE A 231 1.49 -3.82 3.28
C ILE A 231 2.69 -2.94 2.92
N ASN A 232 2.70 -2.44 1.70
CA ASN A 232 3.68 -1.45 1.24
C ASN A 232 3.00 -0.08 1.23
N ARG A 233 3.60 0.90 1.92
CA ARG A 233 3.14 2.29 1.96
C ARG A 233 4.03 3.14 1.10
N TYR A 234 3.43 3.89 0.18
CA TYR A 234 4.16 4.78 -0.72
C TYR A 234 3.66 6.20 -0.59
N ASN A 235 4.57 7.15 -0.83
CA ASN A 235 4.24 8.57 -0.86
C ASN A 235 4.87 9.24 -2.08
N SER A 236 4.46 10.45 -2.40
CA SER A 236 5.16 11.21 -3.42
C SER A 236 6.61 11.46 -3.00
N GLY A 237 7.50 11.64 -3.97
CA GLY A 237 8.94 11.76 -3.69
C GLY A 237 9.36 12.89 -2.77
N VAL A 238 8.48 13.88 -2.54
CA VAL A 238 8.75 15.06 -1.71
C VAL A 238 8.28 14.93 -0.26
N VAL A 239 7.47 13.90 0.03
CA VAL A 239 6.89 13.71 1.36
C VAL A 239 7.77 12.77 2.18
N ALA A 240 8.00 13.12 3.45
CA ALA A 240 8.59 12.26 4.47
C ALA A 240 7.65 12.20 5.67
N GLU A 241 6.90 11.11 5.80
CA GLU A 241 6.05 10.88 6.94
C GLU A 241 6.71 9.91 7.92
N GLY A 242 6.49 10.11 9.21
CA GLY A 242 6.97 9.21 10.26
C GLY A 242 8.49 9.18 10.47
N LEU A 243 9.26 9.82 9.63
CA LEU A 243 10.70 9.88 9.79
C LEU A 243 11.07 11.05 10.72
N MET A 244 11.46 10.71 11.92
CA MET A 244 11.97 11.63 12.92
C MET A 244 13.33 12.23 12.49
N GLY A 245 13.31 13.07 11.47
CA GLY A 245 14.37 14.02 11.17
C GLY A 245 15.51 13.57 10.27
N THR A 246 15.93 12.33 10.21
CA THR A 246 17.06 11.92 9.36
C THR A 246 16.80 10.63 8.59
N TYR A 247 16.85 10.71 7.27
CA TYR A 247 16.94 9.54 6.42
C TYR A 247 18.29 8.88 6.62
N THR A 248 18.28 7.60 6.96
CA THR A 248 19.49 6.77 6.95
C THR A 248 19.39 5.75 5.83
N GLN A 249 20.40 5.77 4.96
CA GLN A 249 20.49 4.80 3.88
C GLN A 249 20.60 3.39 4.46
N PRO A 250 19.74 2.44 4.05
CA PRO A 250 19.77 1.11 4.60
C PRO A 250 21.06 0.37 4.21
N PRO A 251 21.60 -0.51 5.08
CA PRO A 251 22.86 -1.21 4.85
C PRO A 251 22.88 -2.04 3.56
N PHE A 252 21.73 -2.54 3.13
CA PHE A 252 21.57 -3.34 1.92
C PHE A 252 21.39 -2.51 0.63
N TYR A 253 21.47 -1.17 0.70
CA TYR A 253 21.18 -0.26 -0.42
C TYR A 253 22.01 -0.56 -1.67
N ALA A 254 23.29 -0.88 -1.50
CA ALA A 254 24.19 -1.21 -2.62
C ALA A 254 23.83 -2.54 -3.34
N GLU A 255 23.03 -3.39 -2.70
CA GLU A 255 22.56 -4.65 -3.29
C GLU A 255 21.31 -4.48 -4.16
N LEU A 256 20.69 -3.30 -4.12
CA LEU A 256 19.44 -3.00 -4.80
C LEU A 256 19.70 -2.60 -6.25
N THR A 257 18.71 -2.88 -7.11
CA THR A 257 18.68 -2.33 -8.47
C THR A 257 18.48 -0.80 -8.42
N GLU A 258 18.84 -0.10 -9.51
CA GLU A 258 18.63 1.35 -9.60
C GLU A 258 17.18 1.78 -9.36
N ALA A 259 16.20 1.01 -9.86
CA ALA A 259 14.78 1.26 -9.63
C ALA A 259 14.40 1.15 -8.16
N GLN A 260 14.87 0.10 -7.48
CA GLN A 260 14.66 -0.09 -6.04
C GLN A 260 15.34 1.01 -5.22
N GLN A 261 16.58 1.36 -5.56
CA GLN A 261 17.33 2.45 -4.94
C GLN A 261 16.57 3.78 -5.08
N ALA A 262 16.00 4.04 -6.26
CA ALA A 262 15.25 5.26 -6.51
C ALA A 262 14.02 5.39 -5.60
N VAL A 263 13.34 4.30 -5.30
CA VAL A 263 12.13 4.28 -4.45
C VAL A 263 12.46 4.26 -2.96
N ILE A 264 13.58 3.63 -2.57
CA ILE A 264 14.03 3.55 -1.17
C ILE A 264 14.87 4.79 -0.76
N SER A 265 15.15 5.70 -1.67
CA SER A 265 16.00 6.87 -1.37
C SER A 265 15.30 7.92 -0.48
N ALA A 266 16.09 8.86 0.04
CA ALA A 266 15.61 10.03 0.77
C ALA A 266 14.55 10.80 -0.03
N PRO A 267 13.65 11.50 0.65
CA PRO A 267 12.72 12.42 -0.02
C PRO A 267 13.49 13.42 -0.88
N ARG A 268 13.03 13.60 -2.11
CA ARG A 268 13.63 14.52 -3.06
C ARG A 268 12.61 15.04 -4.05
N TYR A 269 12.72 16.28 -4.43
CA TYR A 269 11.94 16.83 -5.51
C TYR A 269 12.57 16.42 -6.84
N ARG A 270 11.79 15.76 -7.70
CA ARG A 270 12.17 15.50 -9.09
C ARG A 270 11.34 16.42 -9.98
N HIS A 271 11.99 17.38 -10.63
CA HIS A 271 11.34 18.14 -11.68
C HIS A 271 11.05 17.22 -12.89
N GLU A 272 9.82 17.32 -13.41
CA GLU A 272 9.51 16.81 -14.75
C GLU A 272 10.08 17.80 -15.78
N PHE A 273 11.36 17.68 -16.07
CA PHE A 273 12.05 18.63 -16.94
C PHE A 273 11.68 18.54 -18.43
N ALA A 274 10.93 17.54 -18.86
CA ALA A 274 10.56 17.40 -20.27
C ALA A 274 9.80 18.60 -20.84
N LYS A 275 9.04 19.32 -20.00
CA LYS A 275 8.36 20.57 -20.39
C LYS A 275 9.24 21.82 -20.24
N ASP A 276 10.26 21.76 -19.40
CA ASP A 276 11.17 22.89 -19.17
C ASP A 276 12.18 23.07 -20.33
N GLU A 277 12.49 22.03 -21.08
CA GLU A 277 13.43 22.14 -22.20
C GLU A 277 12.85 22.98 -23.35
N GLU A 278 11.55 22.86 -23.61
CA GLU A 278 10.85 23.71 -24.57
C GLU A 278 10.81 25.17 -24.11
N VAL A 279 10.54 25.39 -22.81
CA VAL A 279 10.56 26.73 -22.21
C VAL A 279 11.97 27.32 -22.22
N ARG A 280 13.00 26.56 -21.86
CA ARG A 280 14.41 26.98 -21.88
C ARG A 280 14.88 27.30 -23.29
N THR A 281 14.51 26.49 -24.28
CA THR A 281 14.80 26.71 -25.68
C THR A 281 14.14 27.99 -26.15
N THR A 282 12.87 28.25 -25.78
CA THR A 282 12.14 29.45 -26.12
C THR A 282 12.78 30.70 -25.47
N ILE A 283 13.16 30.62 -24.17
CA ILE A 283 13.84 31.72 -23.49
C ILE A 283 15.20 31.99 -24.11
N ALA A 284 16.00 30.97 -24.41
CA ALA A 284 17.31 31.12 -25.04
C ALA A 284 17.22 31.70 -26.47
N ALA A 285 16.17 31.38 -27.21
CA ALA A 285 15.91 31.96 -28.53
C ALA A 285 15.55 33.46 -28.43
N ARG A 286 14.76 33.86 -27.44
CA ARG A 286 14.39 35.27 -27.21
C ARG A 286 15.52 36.13 -26.65
N ALA A 287 16.46 35.53 -25.93
CA ALA A 287 17.63 36.23 -25.39
C ALA A 287 18.71 36.52 -26.46
N LYS A 288 18.60 35.94 -27.66
CA LYS A 288 19.54 36.12 -28.79
C LYS A 288 18.99 37.05 -29.87
N GLY A 289 17.80 37.55 -29.78
CA GLY A 289 17.17 38.53 -30.66
C GLY A 289 17.02 39.85 -29.97
#